data_1af04839b7da472951b80e42823d9595
#
_entry.id   1af04839b7da472951b80e42823d9595
#
_cell.length_a   1.000
_cell.length_b   1.000
_cell.length_c   1.000
_cell.angle_alpha   90.00
_cell.angle_beta   90.00
_cell.angle_gamma   90.00
#
_symmetry.space_group_name_H-M   'P 1'
#
loop_
_entity.id
_entity.type
_entity.pdbx_description
1 polymer ?
#
loop_
_entity_poly.entity_id
_entity_poly.type
_entity_poly.pdbx_seq_one_letter_code
_entity_poly.pdbx_strand_id
1 'polypeptide(L)'
;MNETELSIPRSSRSAFPLFTEKTFYLEEFYGKSLLFAMVPPAGDHLTELDSLVRTFRELRRNQTRCIVIASARALPRLMRRLGRLAPRGEPPVFDPAKGLRTRPYPPDSAIAEIWHGLRAGSIVVAGAETADPVDLVVFAQELASRLGVFKLLLLDRAGGLADADGSRHSFVEIHRLRRALQNEPSKVRRAIVRAAGRAIEDGVPSVNLTSPRQVYEELFSFLGTGTLFTESRYGRVRQISIDDFEEVEALIMRGQNEGFLLRRSEDEIAQLLPSCFGYRIADEHLAGIVSLLTEPYRKDHAGEITALYTLTRFQGEGVANELVTEVLKEARARRLRYVFACTSEERAAHFFERLKFRKAAPSEVAPSKWRGYDPARIARLSIFRYDLR
;
A
#
# COMPACT_ATOMS: atom_id res chain seq x y z
N MET A 1 7.92 2.77 63.68
CA MET A 1 8.72 2.87 62.42
C MET A 1 7.75 2.65 61.31
N ASN A 2 7.37 3.71 60.59
CA ASN A 2 6.34 3.71 59.57
C ASN A 2 6.96 3.30 58.22
N GLU A 3 6.46 2.25 57.65
CA GLU A 3 6.66 1.92 56.24
C GLU A 3 5.77 2.83 55.40
N THR A 4 6.39 3.75 54.67
CA THR A 4 5.73 4.62 53.74
C THR A 4 5.63 3.86 52.41
N GLU A 5 4.49 3.29 52.11
CA GLU A 5 4.16 2.78 50.78
C GLU A 5 4.23 3.95 49.78
N LEU A 6 5.21 3.91 48.88
CA LEU A 6 5.27 4.76 47.69
C LEU A 6 4.22 4.25 46.68
N SER A 7 3.01 4.81 46.78
CA SER A 7 2.01 4.65 45.73
C SER A 7 2.45 5.39 44.46
N ILE A 8 2.92 4.64 43.47
CA ILE A 8 3.14 5.15 42.10
C ILE A 8 1.76 5.54 41.54
N PRO A 9 1.54 6.80 41.16
CA PRO A 9 0.28 7.15 40.53
C PRO A 9 0.13 6.37 39.21
N ARG A 10 -0.96 5.63 39.07
CA ARG A 10 -1.38 5.09 37.79
C ARG A 10 -1.56 6.26 36.82
N SER A 11 -0.51 6.53 36.03
CA SER A 11 -0.59 7.51 34.97
C SER A 11 -1.75 7.14 34.07
N SER A 12 -2.65 8.11 33.89
CA SER A 12 -3.66 8.14 32.87
C SER A 12 -3.10 7.54 31.60
N ARG A 13 -3.70 6.47 31.11
CA ARG A 13 -3.48 6.00 29.74
C ARG A 13 -3.66 7.23 28.84
N SER A 14 -2.57 7.80 28.36
CA SER A 14 -2.63 8.74 27.26
C SER A 14 -3.31 7.96 26.14
N ALA A 15 -4.47 8.45 25.73
CA ALA A 15 -5.12 7.94 24.54
C ALA A 15 -4.19 8.30 23.38
N PHE A 16 -3.27 7.38 23.03
CA PHE A 16 -2.63 7.44 21.73
C PHE A 16 -3.76 7.53 20.71
N PRO A 17 -3.71 8.49 19.77
CA PRO A 17 -4.73 8.58 18.76
C PRO A 17 -4.82 7.21 18.10
N LEU A 18 -6.03 6.63 18.10
CA LEU A 18 -6.29 5.34 17.46
C LEU A 18 -5.66 5.38 16.07
N PHE A 19 -4.60 4.58 15.88
CA PHE A 19 -3.91 4.46 14.61
C PHE A 19 -4.93 3.95 13.58
N THR A 20 -5.36 4.85 12.71
CA THR A 20 -6.29 4.52 11.63
C THR A 20 -5.51 4.48 10.32
N GLU A 21 -5.97 3.65 9.37
CA GLU A 21 -5.39 3.62 8.01
C GLU A 21 -5.24 5.03 7.42
N LYS A 22 -6.25 5.87 7.65
CA LYS A 22 -6.25 7.26 7.20
C LYS A 22 -5.14 8.09 7.84
N THR A 23 -4.92 7.97 9.16
CA THR A 23 -3.88 8.73 9.88
C THR A 23 -2.51 8.38 9.32
N PHE A 24 -2.26 7.10 9.11
CA PHE A 24 -1.06 6.59 8.49
C PHE A 24 -0.75 7.26 7.12
N TYR A 25 -1.72 7.27 6.20
CA TYR A 25 -1.52 7.89 4.90
C TYR A 25 -1.41 9.42 4.96
N LEU A 26 -2.07 10.06 5.92
CA LEU A 26 -1.90 11.48 6.13
C LEU A 26 -0.48 11.83 6.58
N GLU A 27 0.13 11.03 7.45
CA GLU A 27 1.55 11.18 7.84
C GLU A 27 2.48 11.00 6.64
N GLU A 28 2.25 9.96 5.82
CA GLU A 28 3.01 9.74 4.58
C GLU A 28 2.95 10.94 3.63
N PHE A 29 1.78 11.55 3.49
CA PHE A 29 1.56 12.66 2.55
C PHE A 29 1.88 14.04 3.11
N TYR A 30 2.21 14.15 4.39
CA TYR A 30 2.50 15.43 5.03
C TYR A 30 3.63 16.17 4.30
N GLY A 31 3.35 17.41 3.85
CA GLY A 31 4.31 18.26 3.14
C GLY A 31 4.73 17.74 1.75
N LYS A 32 4.18 16.63 1.26
CA LYS A 32 4.46 16.08 -0.07
C LYS A 32 3.59 16.74 -1.13
N SER A 33 3.91 16.46 -2.40
CA SER A 33 3.17 16.96 -3.56
C SER A 33 2.55 15.79 -4.34
N LEU A 34 1.25 15.84 -4.57
CA LEU A 34 0.48 14.84 -5.32
C LEU A 34 -0.11 15.48 -6.58
N LEU A 35 0.01 14.83 -7.72
CA LEU A 35 -0.59 15.26 -8.99
C LEU A 35 -1.75 14.34 -9.36
N PHE A 36 -2.92 14.93 -9.61
CA PHE A 36 -4.15 14.26 -10.01
C PHE A 36 -4.48 14.60 -11.45
N ALA A 37 -4.48 13.64 -12.35
CA ALA A 37 -4.85 13.82 -13.74
C ALA A 37 -6.23 13.21 -14.01
N MET A 38 -7.19 14.06 -14.34
CA MET A 38 -8.58 13.67 -14.70
C MET A 38 -8.60 13.20 -16.15
N VAL A 39 -8.45 11.90 -16.38
CA VAL A 39 -8.45 11.34 -17.75
C VAL A 39 -9.86 11.44 -18.35
N PRO A 40 -10.07 12.14 -19.48
CA PRO A 40 -11.40 12.28 -20.08
C PRO A 40 -12.06 10.92 -20.42
N PRO A 41 -13.35 10.72 -20.16
CA PRO A 41 -14.36 11.70 -19.75
C PRO A 41 -14.51 11.86 -18.22
N ALA A 42 -13.51 11.52 -17.42
CA ALA A 42 -13.57 11.67 -15.96
C ALA A 42 -13.80 13.14 -15.56
N GLY A 43 -14.60 13.35 -14.51
CA GLY A 43 -14.99 14.69 -14.05
C GLY A 43 -16.15 15.32 -14.79
N ASP A 44 -16.70 14.69 -15.81
CA ASP A 44 -17.87 15.20 -16.53
C ASP A 44 -19.16 15.12 -15.71
N HIS A 45 -19.24 14.24 -14.71
CA HIS A 45 -20.38 14.11 -13.80
C HIS A 45 -20.09 14.65 -12.40
N LEU A 46 -21.05 15.39 -11.85
CA LEU A 46 -20.91 16.00 -10.52
C LEU A 46 -20.70 14.98 -9.39
N THR A 47 -21.33 13.80 -9.49
CA THR A 47 -21.20 12.71 -8.51
C THR A 47 -19.80 12.11 -8.44
N GLU A 48 -19.00 12.25 -9.50
CA GLU A 48 -17.60 11.79 -9.54
C GLU A 48 -16.67 12.69 -8.72
N LEU A 49 -17.06 13.95 -8.53
CA LEU A 49 -16.24 14.96 -7.85
C LEU A 49 -16.39 14.95 -6.32
N ASP A 50 -17.38 14.26 -5.77
CA ASP A 50 -17.63 14.30 -4.32
C ASP A 50 -16.52 13.58 -3.53
N SER A 51 -16.06 12.42 -3.99
CA SER A 51 -14.93 11.71 -3.41
C SER A 51 -13.64 12.54 -3.53
N LEU A 52 -13.43 13.19 -4.68
CA LEU A 52 -12.28 14.05 -4.91
C LEU A 52 -12.28 15.28 -3.97
N VAL A 53 -13.43 15.93 -3.79
CA VAL A 53 -13.59 17.05 -2.85
C VAL A 53 -13.31 16.61 -1.41
N ARG A 54 -13.79 15.43 -1.02
CA ARG A 54 -13.51 14.85 0.30
C ARG A 54 -12.01 14.60 0.47
N THR A 55 -11.36 14.02 -0.53
CA THR A 55 -9.91 13.77 -0.57
C THR A 55 -9.12 15.07 -0.39
N PHE A 56 -9.41 16.09 -1.17
CA PHE A 56 -8.69 17.36 -1.09
C PHE A 56 -8.90 18.09 0.23
N ARG A 57 -10.06 17.94 0.88
CA ARG A 57 -10.28 18.51 2.21
C ARG A 57 -9.33 17.91 3.24
N GLU A 58 -9.11 16.60 3.20
CA GLU A 58 -8.19 15.94 4.10
C GLU A 58 -6.73 16.31 3.79
N LEU A 59 -6.33 16.24 2.53
CA LEU A 59 -4.97 16.56 2.09
C LEU A 59 -4.61 18.02 2.40
N ARG A 60 -5.55 18.95 2.22
CA ARG A 60 -5.34 20.36 2.56
C ARG A 60 -5.10 20.56 4.07
N ARG A 61 -5.93 19.93 4.92
CA ARG A 61 -5.75 19.97 6.38
C ARG A 61 -4.40 19.39 6.80
N ASN A 62 -3.89 18.48 6.02
CA ASN A 62 -2.61 17.79 6.22
C ASN A 62 -1.42 18.54 5.60
N GLN A 63 -1.59 19.76 5.08
CA GLN A 63 -0.53 20.51 4.38
C GLN A 63 0.08 19.78 3.17
N THR A 64 -0.64 18.81 2.60
CA THR A 64 -0.26 18.13 1.37
C THR A 64 -0.57 19.05 0.18
N ARG A 65 0.40 19.20 -0.73
CA ARG A 65 0.24 20.02 -1.93
C ARG A 65 -0.41 19.20 -3.03
N CYS A 66 -1.45 19.74 -3.66
CA CYS A 66 -2.19 19.03 -4.69
C CYS A 66 -2.17 19.80 -6.01
N ILE A 67 -1.87 19.12 -7.09
CA ILE A 67 -1.94 19.64 -8.45
C ILE A 67 -3.02 18.84 -9.17
N VAL A 68 -3.97 19.51 -9.79
CA VAL A 68 -5.07 18.85 -10.52
C VAL A 68 -5.03 19.27 -11.97
N ILE A 69 -4.89 18.31 -12.86
CA ILE A 69 -4.95 18.51 -14.31
C ILE A 69 -6.29 17.96 -14.82
N ALA A 70 -7.03 18.78 -15.53
CA ALA A 70 -8.29 18.40 -16.16
C ALA A 70 -8.40 18.98 -17.56
N SER A 71 -9.24 18.36 -18.41
CA SER A 71 -9.57 18.96 -19.71
C SER A 71 -10.32 20.28 -19.54
N ALA A 72 -10.20 21.18 -20.50
CA ALA A 72 -10.92 22.45 -20.52
C ALA A 72 -12.44 22.31 -20.30
N ARG A 73 -13.02 21.17 -20.75
CA ARG A 73 -14.45 20.85 -20.57
C ARG A 73 -14.81 20.54 -19.12
N ALA A 74 -13.97 19.80 -18.41
CA ALA A 74 -14.22 19.41 -17.01
C ALA A 74 -13.88 20.53 -16.02
N LEU A 75 -12.96 21.42 -16.39
CA LEU A 75 -12.40 22.47 -15.55
C LEU A 75 -13.45 23.36 -14.86
N PRO A 76 -14.48 23.92 -15.53
CA PRO A 76 -15.43 24.83 -14.88
C PRO A 76 -16.25 24.16 -13.78
N ARG A 77 -16.55 22.85 -13.93
CA ARG A 77 -17.26 22.06 -12.92
C ARG A 77 -16.37 21.76 -11.73
N LEU A 78 -15.14 21.36 -12.01
CA LEU A 78 -14.12 21.07 -11.01
C LEU A 78 -13.85 22.32 -10.15
N MET A 79 -13.59 23.47 -10.77
CA MET A 79 -13.36 24.74 -10.09
C MET A 79 -14.53 25.16 -9.20
N ARG A 80 -15.75 25.00 -9.67
CA ARG A 80 -16.97 25.31 -8.89
C ARG A 80 -17.09 24.42 -7.64
N ARG A 81 -16.71 23.17 -7.73
CA ARG A 81 -16.73 22.22 -6.59
C ARG A 81 -15.59 22.48 -5.62
N LEU A 82 -14.38 22.69 -6.12
CA LEU A 82 -13.20 22.95 -5.29
C LEU A 82 -13.22 24.35 -4.65
N GLY A 83 -13.80 25.35 -5.32
CA GLY A 83 -13.99 26.68 -4.76
C GLY A 83 -14.81 26.72 -3.46
N ARG A 84 -15.65 25.69 -3.22
CA ARG A 84 -16.36 25.53 -1.95
C ARG A 84 -15.47 25.04 -0.79
N LEU A 85 -14.24 24.63 -1.09
CA LEU A 85 -13.26 24.24 -0.08
C LEU A 85 -12.43 25.43 0.41
N ALA A 86 -12.42 26.55 -0.34
CA ALA A 86 -11.71 27.74 0.08
C ALA A 86 -12.41 28.37 1.32
N PRO A 87 -11.66 28.82 2.32
CA PRO A 87 -12.21 29.67 3.39
C PRO A 87 -12.84 30.90 2.77
N ARG A 88 -13.90 31.46 3.43
CA ARG A 88 -14.50 32.72 3.01
C ARG A 88 -13.43 33.81 3.05
N GLY A 89 -13.13 34.42 1.89
CA GLY A 89 -12.16 35.51 1.76
C GLY A 89 -10.77 35.14 1.24
N GLU A 90 -10.42 33.84 1.06
CA GLU A 90 -9.24 33.46 0.32
C GLU A 90 -9.58 33.33 -1.17
N PRO A 91 -8.72 33.83 -2.10
CA PRO A 91 -8.95 33.65 -3.52
C PRO A 91 -8.98 32.16 -3.86
N PRO A 92 -9.84 31.73 -4.79
CA PRO A 92 -9.76 30.38 -5.32
C PRO A 92 -8.33 30.16 -5.85
N VAL A 93 -7.75 29.07 -5.45
CA VAL A 93 -6.35 28.72 -5.58
C VAL A 93 -5.91 28.55 -7.03
N PHE A 94 -6.32 29.34 -7.97
CA PHE A 94 -5.73 29.44 -9.33
C PHE A 94 -6.57 30.28 -10.28
N ASP A 95 -5.89 31.01 -11.17
CA ASP A 95 -6.55 31.69 -12.29
C ASP A 95 -6.69 30.71 -13.48
N PRO A 96 -7.91 30.23 -13.79
CA PRO A 96 -8.13 29.27 -14.86
C PRO A 96 -7.99 29.89 -16.26
N ALA A 97 -7.75 31.19 -16.39
CA ALA A 97 -7.73 31.89 -17.67
C ALA A 97 -6.46 31.62 -18.50
N LYS A 98 -5.43 31.01 -17.89
CA LYS A 98 -4.20 30.63 -18.57
C LYS A 98 -4.10 29.11 -18.66
N GLY A 99 -4.89 28.49 -19.55
CA GLY A 99 -4.82 27.05 -19.82
C GLY A 99 -3.37 26.60 -20.11
N LEU A 100 -2.93 25.56 -19.44
CA LEU A 100 -1.67 24.92 -19.77
C LEU A 100 -1.78 24.32 -21.16
N ARG A 101 -1.00 24.83 -22.12
CA ARG A 101 -0.98 24.27 -23.47
C ARG A 101 -0.32 22.91 -23.44
N THR A 102 -1.06 21.91 -23.83
CA THR A 102 -0.57 20.53 -23.99
C THR A 102 0.22 20.38 -25.29
N ARG A 103 1.34 21.06 -25.41
CA ARG A 103 2.37 20.71 -26.40
C ARG A 103 3.34 19.71 -25.76
N PRO A 104 4.14 18.95 -26.55
CA PRO A 104 4.81 17.75 -26.06
C PRO A 104 5.65 17.90 -24.79
N TYR A 105 5.90 19.14 -24.37
CA TYR A 105 6.58 19.40 -23.09
C TYR A 105 5.90 20.57 -22.37
N PRO A 106 5.54 20.44 -21.08
CA PRO A 106 5.09 21.59 -20.32
C PRO A 106 6.20 22.65 -20.31
N PRO A 107 5.91 23.90 -20.71
CA PRO A 107 6.92 24.95 -20.73
C PRO A 107 7.38 25.31 -19.31
N ASP A 108 8.59 25.83 -19.17
CA ASP A 108 9.14 26.24 -17.86
C ASP A 108 8.24 27.27 -17.16
N SER A 109 7.57 28.13 -17.92
CA SER A 109 6.58 29.08 -17.38
C SER A 109 5.42 28.37 -16.66
N ALA A 110 4.94 27.23 -17.18
CA ALA A 110 3.88 26.46 -16.54
C ALA A 110 4.36 25.82 -15.23
N ILE A 111 5.60 25.35 -15.19
CA ILE A 111 6.23 24.85 -13.96
C ILE A 111 6.31 25.96 -12.92
N ALA A 112 6.78 27.15 -13.31
CA ALA A 112 6.89 28.32 -12.43
C ALA A 112 5.51 28.77 -11.92
N GLU A 113 4.48 28.82 -12.76
CA GLU A 113 3.12 29.19 -12.37
C GLU A 113 2.55 28.19 -11.35
N ILE A 114 2.75 26.88 -11.54
CA ILE A 114 2.34 25.86 -10.57
C ILE A 114 3.05 26.06 -9.24
N TRP A 115 4.36 26.31 -9.27
CA TRP A 115 5.14 26.60 -8.06
C TRP A 115 4.60 27.82 -7.31
N HIS A 116 4.32 28.92 -8.01
CA HIS A 116 3.73 30.10 -7.42
C HIS A 116 2.34 29.83 -6.82
N GLY A 117 1.49 29.09 -7.54
CA GLY A 117 0.19 28.68 -7.06
C GLY A 117 0.25 27.84 -5.79
N LEU A 118 1.19 26.87 -5.71
CA LEU A 118 1.38 26.01 -4.52
C LEU A 118 1.92 26.80 -3.30
N ARG A 119 2.65 27.90 -3.54
CA ARG A 119 3.08 28.80 -2.44
C ARG A 119 1.94 29.66 -1.91
N ALA A 120 0.99 30.04 -2.76
CA ALA A 120 -0.20 30.82 -2.38
C ALA A 120 -1.29 29.96 -1.73
N GLY A 121 -1.32 28.64 -2.03
CA GLY A 121 -2.29 27.71 -1.48
C GLY A 121 -1.85 26.25 -1.68
N SER A 122 -2.56 25.31 -1.05
CA SER A 122 -2.21 23.90 -1.11
C SER A 122 -2.76 23.15 -2.33
N ILE A 123 -3.61 23.78 -3.15
CA ILE A 123 -4.25 23.14 -4.31
C ILE A 123 -4.12 24.06 -5.52
N VAL A 124 -3.54 23.53 -6.61
CA VAL A 124 -3.46 24.18 -7.93
C VAL A 124 -4.28 23.37 -8.91
N VAL A 125 -5.16 24.04 -9.66
CA VAL A 125 -5.98 23.40 -10.69
C VAL A 125 -5.60 24.00 -12.04
N ALA A 126 -5.22 23.14 -12.99
CA ALA A 126 -4.81 23.55 -14.33
C ALA A 126 -5.67 22.89 -15.41
N GLY A 127 -6.07 23.66 -16.41
CA GLY A 127 -6.78 23.18 -17.59
C GLY A 127 -5.83 22.78 -18.67
N ALA A 128 -5.93 21.54 -19.16
CA ALA A 128 -5.24 21.11 -20.37
C ALA A 128 -6.03 21.49 -21.62
N GLU A 129 -5.39 22.09 -22.63
CA GLU A 129 -6.06 22.48 -23.88
C GLU A 129 -6.42 21.29 -24.77
N THR A 130 -6.17 20.06 -24.34
CA THR A 130 -6.54 18.85 -25.08
C THR A 130 -7.82 18.23 -24.57
N ALA A 131 -8.62 17.67 -25.50
CA ALA A 131 -9.72 16.76 -25.21
C ALA A 131 -9.32 15.28 -25.41
N ASP A 132 -8.15 15.02 -26.03
CA ASP A 132 -7.64 13.67 -26.24
C ASP A 132 -7.14 13.09 -24.89
N PRO A 133 -7.70 11.96 -24.45
CA PRO A 133 -7.27 11.33 -23.21
C PRO A 133 -5.80 10.90 -23.20
N VAL A 134 -5.26 10.47 -24.35
CA VAL A 134 -3.87 10.03 -24.49
C VAL A 134 -2.91 11.19 -24.28
N ASP A 135 -3.19 12.34 -24.96
CA ASP A 135 -2.35 13.53 -24.82
C ASP A 135 -2.36 14.07 -23.39
N LEU A 136 -3.51 14.04 -22.72
CA LEU A 136 -3.62 14.47 -21.32
C LEU A 136 -2.81 13.57 -20.38
N VAL A 137 -2.83 12.27 -20.61
CA VAL A 137 -2.07 11.29 -19.81
C VAL A 137 -0.56 11.51 -19.98
N VAL A 138 -0.10 11.70 -21.23
CA VAL A 138 1.32 11.97 -21.52
C VAL A 138 1.75 13.29 -20.89
N PHE A 139 0.95 14.34 -21.05
CA PHE A 139 1.22 15.64 -20.43
C PHE A 139 1.30 15.56 -18.90
N ALA A 140 0.38 14.86 -18.28
CA ALA A 140 0.38 14.68 -16.82
C ALA A 140 1.61 13.91 -16.32
N GLN A 141 2.05 12.90 -17.06
CA GLN A 141 3.27 12.15 -16.77
C GLN A 141 4.51 13.04 -16.84
N GLU A 142 4.68 13.79 -17.94
CA GLU A 142 5.82 14.69 -18.11
C GLU A 142 5.84 15.79 -17.05
N LEU A 143 4.68 16.34 -16.70
CA LEU A 143 4.57 17.35 -15.66
C LEU A 143 4.91 16.77 -14.28
N ALA A 144 4.42 15.56 -13.96
CA ALA A 144 4.71 14.88 -12.70
C ALA A 144 6.21 14.61 -12.54
N SER A 145 6.87 14.12 -13.60
CA SER A 145 8.30 13.86 -13.63
C SER A 145 9.13 15.15 -13.44
N ARG A 146 8.80 16.21 -14.17
CA ARG A 146 9.52 17.49 -14.07
C ARG A 146 9.32 18.22 -12.75
N LEU A 147 8.16 18.08 -12.13
CA LEU A 147 7.89 18.64 -10.79
C LEU A 147 8.47 17.77 -9.67
N GLY A 148 8.87 16.54 -9.97
CA GLY A 148 9.33 15.59 -8.95
C GLY A 148 8.26 15.32 -7.90
N VAL A 149 6.99 15.11 -8.32
CA VAL A 149 5.91 14.88 -7.37
C VAL A 149 6.10 13.56 -6.64
N PHE A 150 5.65 13.51 -5.40
CA PHE A 150 5.70 12.29 -4.59
C PHE A 150 4.80 11.19 -5.14
N LYS A 151 3.65 11.55 -5.74
CA LYS A 151 2.69 10.59 -6.28
C LYS A 151 1.91 11.16 -7.45
N LEU A 152 1.78 10.37 -8.53
CA LEU A 152 0.89 10.66 -9.66
C LEU A 152 -0.38 9.80 -9.54
N LEU A 153 -1.55 10.44 -9.61
CA LEU A 153 -2.85 9.76 -9.66
C LEU A 153 -3.49 9.96 -11.02
N LEU A 154 -3.66 8.90 -11.77
CA LEU A 154 -4.37 8.86 -13.05
C LEU A 154 -5.82 8.45 -12.77
N LEU A 155 -6.75 9.40 -12.91
CA LEU A 155 -8.15 9.21 -12.57
C LEU A 155 -8.95 8.87 -13.83
N ASP A 156 -9.15 7.57 -14.07
CA ASP A 156 -9.97 7.03 -15.17
C ASP A 156 -11.28 6.45 -14.62
N ARG A 157 -12.39 6.66 -15.33
CA ARG A 157 -13.71 6.17 -14.93
C ARG A 157 -13.76 4.66 -14.71
N ALA A 158 -13.01 3.90 -15.50
CA ALA A 158 -12.97 2.46 -15.38
C ALA A 158 -12.21 1.97 -14.12
N GLY A 159 -11.50 2.89 -13.42
CA GLY A 159 -10.74 2.54 -12.21
C GLY A 159 -9.45 1.78 -12.51
N GLY A 160 -9.02 0.92 -11.57
CA GLY A 160 -7.82 0.12 -11.67
C GLY A 160 -7.81 -0.88 -12.85
N LEU A 161 -6.68 -1.54 -13.07
CA LEU A 161 -6.57 -2.63 -14.04
C LEU A 161 -7.27 -3.88 -13.50
N ALA A 162 -7.87 -4.65 -14.41
CA ALA A 162 -8.47 -5.94 -14.11
C ALA A 162 -8.15 -6.96 -15.22
N ASP A 163 -8.06 -8.22 -14.85
CA ASP A 163 -7.97 -9.32 -15.79
C ASP A 163 -9.33 -9.60 -16.48
N ALA A 164 -9.33 -10.48 -17.47
CA ALA A 164 -10.53 -10.85 -18.22
C ALA A 164 -11.62 -11.49 -17.34
N ASP A 165 -11.26 -12.09 -16.23
CA ASP A 165 -12.17 -12.67 -15.22
C ASP A 165 -12.71 -11.63 -14.21
N GLY A 166 -12.30 -10.35 -14.36
CA GLY A 166 -12.69 -9.26 -13.46
C GLY A 166 -11.84 -9.16 -12.18
N SER A 167 -10.83 -10.02 -11.99
CA SER A 167 -9.91 -9.91 -10.87
C SER A 167 -9.06 -8.65 -11.02
N ARG A 168 -8.99 -7.84 -9.95
CA ARG A 168 -8.28 -6.56 -9.97
C ARG A 168 -6.80 -6.74 -9.73
N HIS A 169 -5.98 -6.05 -10.52
CA HIS A 169 -4.57 -5.85 -10.24
C HIS A 169 -4.40 -4.72 -9.23
N SER A 170 -4.23 -5.04 -7.97
CA SER A 170 -4.01 -4.02 -6.93
C SER A 170 -2.63 -3.38 -7.03
N PHE A 171 -1.67 -4.08 -7.62
CA PHE A 171 -0.27 -3.70 -7.68
C PHE A 171 0.39 -4.18 -8.98
N VAL A 172 1.19 -3.33 -9.62
CA VAL A 172 1.95 -3.65 -10.84
C VAL A 172 3.36 -3.11 -10.72
N GLU A 173 4.32 -3.99 -10.67
CA GLU A 173 5.75 -3.63 -10.72
C GLU A 173 6.16 -3.28 -12.16
N ILE A 174 7.08 -2.34 -12.28
CA ILE A 174 7.53 -1.81 -13.58
C ILE A 174 8.01 -2.93 -14.54
N HIS A 175 8.69 -3.93 -14.04
CA HIS A 175 9.19 -5.04 -14.86
C HIS A 175 8.06 -5.95 -15.40
N ARG A 176 6.85 -5.87 -14.83
CA ARG A 176 5.65 -6.61 -15.27
C ARG A 176 4.74 -5.82 -16.21
N LEU A 177 5.09 -4.55 -16.52
CA LEU A 177 4.27 -3.68 -17.38
C LEU A 177 3.97 -4.28 -18.76
N ARG A 178 4.91 -5.05 -19.34
CA ARG A 178 4.66 -5.73 -20.63
C ARG A 178 3.43 -6.61 -20.60
N ARG A 179 3.25 -7.37 -19.52
CA ARG A 179 2.08 -8.25 -19.35
C ARG A 179 0.79 -7.44 -19.20
N ALA A 180 0.82 -6.39 -18.39
CA ALA A 180 -0.32 -5.48 -18.24
C ALA A 180 -0.71 -4.82 -19.56
N LEU A 181 0.27 -4.42 -20.40
CA LEU A 181 0.03 -3.84 -21.72
C LEU A 181 -0.55 -4.84 -22.74
N GLN A 182 -0.15 -6.13 -22.67
CA GLN A 182 -0.65 -7.16 -23.58
C GLN A 182 -2.13 -7.48 -23.33
N ASN A 183 -2.55 -7.43 -22.08
CA ASN A 183 -3.90 -7.77 -21.67
C ASN A 183 -4.89 -6.60 -21.76
N GLU A 184 -4.40 -5.36 -21.99
CA GLU A 184 -5.25 -4.16 -22.00
C GLU A 184 -5.69 -3.80 -23.42
N PRO A 185 -6.98 -3.96 -23.78
CA PRO A 185 -7.47 -3.70 -25.13
C PRO A 185 -7.60 -2.20 -25.47
N SER A 186 -7.84 -1.36 -24.47
CA SER A 186 -8.07 0.07 -24.66
C SER A 186 -6.80 0.84 -24.99
N LYS A 187 -6.82 1.65 -26.07
CA LYS A 187 -5.72 2.54 -26.45
C LYS A 187 -5.38 3.53 -25.32
N VAL A 188 -6.40 4.11 -24.69
CA VAL A 188 -6.24 5.06 -23.60
C VAL A 188 -5.61 4.40 -22.39
N ARG A 189 -6.11 3.22 -21.98
CA ARG A 189 -5.57 2.51 -20.82
C ARG A 189 -4.14 2.01 -21.08
N ARG A 190 -3.82 1.57 -22.29
CA ARG A 190 -2.40 1.31 -22.66
C ARG A 190 -1.52 2.55 -22.55
N ALA A 191 -2.03 3.74 -22.89
CA ALA A 191 -1.29 4.99 -22.68
C ALA A 191 -1.10 5.27 -21.19
N ILE A 192 -2.12 5.05 -20.34
CA ILE A 192 -2.05 5.15 -18.88
C ILE A 192 -0.94 4.25 -18.33
N VAL A 193 -0.94 2.96 -18.69
CA VAL A 193 0.07 1.99 -18.22
C VAL A 193 1.49 2.39 -18.65
N ARG A 194 1.67 2.86 -19.89
CA ARG A 194 2.96 3.36 -20.35
C ARG A 194 3.41 4.63 -19.62
N ALA A 195 2.48 5.56 -19.39
CA ALA A 195 2.76 6.79 -18.66
C ALA A 195 3.13 6.50 -17.19
N ALA A 196 2.45 5.56 -16.57
CA ALA A 196 2.78 5.11 -15.22
C ALA A 196 4.23 4.56 -15.15
N GLY A 197 4.60 3.69 -16.10
CA GLY A 197 5.95 3.17 -16.19
C GLY A 197 7.00 4.27 -16.38
N ARG A 198 6.81 5.17 -17.33
CA ARG A 198 7.73 6.28 -17.58
C ARG A 198 7.86 7.23 -16.38
N ALA A 199 6.74 7.58 -15.73
CA ALA A 199 6.79 8.42 -14.53
C ALA A 199 7.68 7.84 -13.44
N ILE A 200 7.62 6.52 -13.23
CA ILE A 200 8.46 5.82 -12.25
C ILE A 200 9.92 5.77 -12.71
N GLU A 201 10.18 5.46 -13.99
CA GLU A 201 11.53 5.50 -14.58
C GLU A 201 12.16 6.90 -14.45
N ASP A 202 11.35 7.95 -14.54
CA ASP A 202 11.75 9.35 -14.38
C ASP A 202 11.84 9.80 -12.89
N GLY A 203 11.63 8.90 -11.92
CA GLY A 203 11.83 9.16 -10.51
C GLY A 203 10.58 9.53 -9.70
N VAL A 204 9.37 9.43 -10.24
CA VAL A 204 8.13 9.53 -9.45
C VAL A 204 7.99 8.25 -8.61
N PRO A 205 7.96 8.31 -7.26
CA PRO A 205 8.02 7.12 -6.42
C PRO A 205 6.87 6.12 -6.64
N SER A 206 5.68 6.62 -6.97
CA SER A 206 4.54 5.75 -7.23
C SER A 206 3.47 6.42 -8.09
N VAL A 207 2.75 5.59 -8.86
CA VAL A 207 1.61 6.02 -9.67
C VAL A 207 0.38 5.18 -9.31
N ASN A 208 -0.77 5.83 -9.06
CA ASN A 208 -2.02 5.12 -8.83
C ASN A 208 -2.96 5.35 -10.02
N LEU A 209 -3.60 4.28 -10.47
CA LEU A 209 -4.72 4.31 -11.40
C LEU A 209 -6.00 3.95 -10.65
N THR A 210 -6.95 4.88 -10.56
CA THR A 210 -8.21 4.67 -9.87
C THR A 210 -9.33 5.49 -10.51
N SER A 211 -10.57 5.32 -10.04
CA SER A 211 -11.67 6.17 -10.51
C SER A 211 -11.82 7.43 -9.64
N PRO A 212 -12.35 8.54 -10.21
CA PRO A 212 -12.63 9.73 -9.41
C PRO A 212 -13.57 9.48 -8.22
N ARG A 213 -14.46 8.48 -8.33
CA ARG A 213 -15.39 8.11 -7.26
C ARG A 213 -14.70 7.42 -6.08
N GLN A 214 -13.61 6.73 -6.35
CA GLN A 214 -12.92 5.84 -5.41
C GLN A 214 -11.59 6.40 -4.92
N VAL A 215 -11.22 7.62 -5.34
CA VAL A 215 -9.91 8.19 -5.02
C VAL A 215 -9.67 8.36 -3.52
N TYR A 216 -10.73 8.57 -2.73
CA TYR A 216 -10.62 8.68 -1.28
C TYR A 216 -10.21 7.33 -0.66
N GLU A 217 -10.90 6.28 -1.02
CA GLU A 217 -10.63 4.92 -0.55
C GLU A 217 -9.26 4.44 -1.07
N GLU A 218 -8.89 4.82 -2.31
CA GLU A 218 -7.57 4.48 -2.87
C GLU A 218 -6.43 5.10 -2.07
N LEU A 219 -6.57 6.34 -1.63
CA LEU A 219 -5.50 7.06 -0.93
C LEU A 219 -5.45 6.79 0.58
N PHE A 220 -6.58 6.47 1.20
CA PHE A 220 -6.68 6.42 2.66
C PHE A 220 -7.06 5.06 3.22
N SER A 221 -6.98 4.00 2.42
CA SER A 221 -7.16 2.64 2.89
C SER A 221 -6.08 1.69 2.38
N PHE A 222 -5.71 0.72 3.21
CA PHE A 222 -4.76 -0.33 2.83
C PHE A 222 -5.30 -1.26 1.75
N LEU A 223 -6.63 -1.39 1.64
CA LEU A 223 -7.25 -2.19 0.61
C LEU A 223 -7.08 -1.58 -0.78
N GLY A 224 -7.07 -0.25 -0.85
CA GLY A 224 -7.12 0.48 -2.11
C GLY A 224 -8.27 0.03 -3.00
N THR A 225 -8.56 0.75 -4.03
CA THR A 225 -9.62 0.43 -5.01
C THR A 225 -9.11 0.41 -6.44
N GLY A 226 -7.88 0.89 -6.62
CA GLY A 226 -7.23 1.04 -7.92
C GLY A 226 -6.07 0.06 -8.13
N THR A 227 -5.15 0.47 -8.98
CA THR A 227 -3.88 -0.21 -9.24
C THR A 227 -2.73 0.73 -8.88
N LEU A 228 -1.84 0.27 -8.02
CA LEU A 228 -0.60 0.95 -7.68
C LEU A 228 0.53 0.44 -8.58
N PHE A 229 1.25 1.36 -9.24
CA PHE A 229 2.46 1.08 -10.00
C PHE A 229 3.68 1.58 -9.24
N THR A 230 4.74 0.77 -9.20
CA THR A 230 5.97 1.08 -8.48
C THR A 230 7.19 0.44 -9.14
N GLU A 231 8.37 0.82 -8.70
CA GLU A 231 9.62 0.16 -9.10
C GLU A 231 9.72 -1.26 -8.53
N SER A 232 10.47 -2.15 -9.22
CA SER A 232 10.64 -3.57 -8.88
C SER A 232 11.31 -3.86 -7.52
N ARG A 233 11.82 -2.84 -6.85
CA ARG A 233 12.46 -2.93 -5.52
C ARG A 233 11.72 -2.10 -4.47
N TYR A 234 10.44 -1.93 -4.65
CA TYR A 234 9.64 -1.10 -3.76
C TYR A 234 9.51 -1.68 -2.35
N GLY A 235 9.69 -2.96 -2.20
CA GLY A 235 9.70 -3.62 -0.90
C GLY A 235 10.91 -4.50 -0.68
N ARG A 236 11.31 -4.62 0.59
CA ARG A 236 12.39 -5.49 1.05
C ARG A 236 11.97 -6.29 2.25
N VAL A 237 12.40 -7.54 2.30
CA VAL A 237 12.34 -8.33 3.52
C VAL A 237 13.56 -8.02 4.38
N ARG A 238 13.34 -7.64 5.64
CA ARG A 238 14.40 -7.52 6.64
C ARG A 238 13.96 -8.12 7.97
N GLN A 239 14.92 -8.47 8.79
CA GLN A 239 14.64 -8.83 10.18
C GLN A 239 14.05 -7.62 10.91
N ILE A 240 13.04 -7.87 11.73
CA ILE A 240 12.39 -6.87 12.57
C ILE A 240 13.32 -6.50 13.72
N SER A 241 13.34 -5.21 14.07
CA SER A 241 14.04 -4.67 15.23
C SER A 241 13.07 -4.36 16.37
N ILE A 242 13.62 -4.00 17.54
CA ILE A 242 12.81 -3.59 18.69
C ILE A 242 12.01 -2.30 18.38
N ASP A 243 12.55 -1.42 17.55
CA ASP A 243 11.91 -0.15 17.18
C ASP A 243 10.68 -0.36 16.28
N ASP A 244 10.54 -1.55 15.68
CA ASP A 244 9.41 -1.92 14.84
C ASP A 244 8.22 -2.52 15.65
N PHE A 245 8.31 -2.61 16.99
CA PHE A 245 7.35 -3.35 17.81
C PHE A 245 5.91 -2.88 17.60
N GLU A 246 5.66 -1.59 17.66
CA GLU A 246 4.31 -1.03 17.53
C GLU A 246 3.68 -1.35 16.16
N GLU A 247 4.47 -1.28 15.08
CA GLU A 247 3.99 -1.61 13.74
C GLU A 247 3.69 -3.11 13.59
N VAL A 248 4.54 -3.97 14.17
CA VAL A 248 4.33 -5.43 14.16
C VAL A 248 3.09 -5.80 14.97
N GLU A 249 2.93 -5.21 16.16
CA GLU A 249 1.75 -5.44 16.98
C GLU A 249 0.48 -5.02 16.25
N ALA A 250 0.44 -3.82 15.68
CA ALA A 250 -0.69 -3.33 14.91
C ALA A 250 -1.05 -4.26 13.75
N LEU A 251 -0.02 -4.77 13.04
CA LEU A 251 -0.22 -5.68 11.91
C LEU A 251 -0.73 -7.06 12.35
N ILE A 252 -0.22 -7.60 13.47
CA ILE A 252 -0.71 -8.85 14.06
C ILE A 252 -2.15 -8.69 14.55
N MET A 253 -2.46 -7.64 15.29
CA MET A 253 -3.82 -7.37 15.76
C MET A 253 -4.81 -7.24 14.58
N ARG A 254 -4.38 -6.63 13.50
CA ARG A 254 -5.19 -6.57 12.29
C ARG A 254 -5.44 -7.96 11.70
N GLY A 255 -4.40 -8.78 11.53
CA GLY A 255 -4.55 -10.15 11.04
C GLY A 255 -5.44 -11.02 11.95
N GLN A 256 -5.44 -10.77 13.26
CA GLN A 256 -6.34 -11.41 14.22
C GLN A 256 -7.80 -10.96 14.04
N ASN A 257 -8.03 -9.65 13.84
CA ASN A 257 -9.36 -9.08 13.63
C ASN A 257 -9.98 -9.54 12.30
N GLU A 258 -9.15 -9.73 11.29
CA GLU A 258 -9.55 -10.27 9.99
C GLU A 258 -9.71 -11.80 10.01
N GLY A 259 -9.37 -12.49 11.11
CA GLY A 259 -9.50 -13.94 11.27
C GLY A 259 -8.36 -14.77 10.67
N PHE A 260 -7.32 -14.14 10.13
CA PHE A 260 -6.18 -14.83 9.51
C PHE A 260 -5.11 -15.28 10.50
N LEU A 261 -5.01 -14.62 11.65
CA LEU A 261 -4.06 -14.96 12.70
C LEU A 261 -4.76 -15.38 13.99
N LEU A 262 -4.13 -16.29 14.71
CA LEU A 262 -4.56 -16.66 16.07
C LEU A 262 -4.35 -15.47 17.01
N ARG A 263 -5.26 -15.31 17.97
CA ARG A 263 -5.11 -14.31 19.02
C ARG A 263 -3.88 -14.62 19.87
N ARG A 264 -3.10 -13.60 20.15
CA ARG A 264 -1.90 -13.61 20.99
C ARG A 264 -1.97 -12.46 21.98
N SER A 265 -1.41 -12.67 23.16
CA SER A 265 -1.16 -11.59 24.10
C SER A 265 0.02 -10.70 23.62
N GLU A 266 0.16 -9.54 24.21
CA GLU A 266 1.29 -8.63 23.97
C GLU A 266 2.64 -9.32 24.25
N ASP A 267 2.74 -10.07 25.35
CA ASP A 267 3.93 -10.87 25.69
C ASP A 267 4.26 -11.92 24.62
N GLU A 268 3.24 -12.60 24.09
CA GLU A 268 3.43 -13.58 23.02
C GLU A 268 3.87 -12.92 21.71
N ILE A 269 3.40 -11.70 21.43
CA ILE A 269 3.86 -10.92 20.29
C ILE A 269 5.33 -10.50 20.50
N ALA A 270 5.68 -9.99 21.68
CA ALA A 270 7.04 -9.61 22.00
C ALA A 270 8.03 -10.79 21.84
N GLN A 271 7.63 -12.00 22.23
CA GLN A 271 8.44 -13.21 22.05
C GLN A 271 8.66 -13.60 20.59
N LEU A 272 7.81 -13.15 19.65
CA LEU A 272 7.99 -13.40 18.21
C LEU A 272 9.04 -12.48 17.58
N LEU A 273 9.22 -11.25 18.08
CA LEU A 273 10.06 -10.22 17.47
C LEU A 273 11.46 -10.70 17.07
N PRO A 274 12.23 -11.39 17.92
CA PRO A 274 13.60 -11.80 17.57
C PRO A 274 13.67 -12.76 16.39
N SER A 275 12.54 -13.38 16.04
CA SER A 275 12.41 -14.36 14.95
C SER A 275 11.56 -13.84 13.79
N CYS A 276 11.13 -12.55 13.83
CA CYS A 276 10.29 -11.95 12.82
C CYS A 276 11.08 -11.33 11.66
N PHE A 277 10.52 -11.51 10.48
CA PHE A 277 10.89 -10.80 9.27
C PHE A 277 9.73 -9.98 8.79
N GLY A 278 9.99 -8.75 8.37
CA GLY A 278 9.01 -7.82 7.84
C GLY A 278 9.29 -7.49 6.39
N TYR A 279 8.25 -7.43 5.57
CA TYR A 279 8.32 -6.85 4.24
C TYR A 279 8.00 -5.38 4.32
N ARG A 280 8.99 -4.52 4.11
CA ARG A 280 8.83 -3.07 4.12
C ARG A 280 8.77 -2.49 2.73
N ILE A 281 7.86 -1.55 2.56
CA ILE A 281 7.67 -0.77 1.34
C ILE A 281 8.35 0.59 1.52
N ALA A 282 9.17 0.98 0.57
CA ALA A 282 9.95 2.22 0.60
C ALA A 282 10.78 2.43 1.88
N ASP A 283 11.15 1.32 2.56
CA ASP A 283 11.80 1.27 3.88
C ASP A 283 10.97 1.91 5.03
N GLU A 284 9.77 2.39 4.76
CA GLU A 284 8.94 3.10 5.73
C GLU A 284 7.76 2.25 6.26
N HIS A 285 7.17 1.37 5.44
CA HIS A 285 5.87 0.76 5.77
C HIS A 285 5.92 -0.76 5.82
N LEU A 286 5.48 -1.32 6.93
CA LEU A 286 5.38 -2.76 7.12
C LEU A 286 4.13 -3.32 6.42
N ALA A 287 4.31 -3.99 5.29
CA ALA A 287 3.22 -4.55 4.48
C ALA A 287 2.95 -6.03 4.74
N GLY A 288 3.84 -6.71 5.44
CA GLY A 288 3.67 -8.11 5.80
C GLY A 288 4.72 -8.58 6.80
N ILE A 289 4.42 -9.63 7.50
CA ILE A 289 5.29 -10.25 8.51
C ILE A 289 5.29 -11.77 8.40
N VAL A 290 6.34 -12.37 8.92
CA VAL A 290 6.47 -13.81 9.16
C VAL A 290 7.45 -14.05 10.30
N SER A 291 7.23 -15.07 11.11
CA SER A 291 8.17 -15.47 12.15
C SER A 291 8.68 -16.89 11.89
N LEU A 292 9.99 -17.13 12.15
CA LEU A 292 10.64 -18.44 12.14
C LEU A 292 10.97 -18.84 13.59
N LEU A 293 10.10 -19.57 14.22
CA LEU A 293 10.34 -20.12 15.57
C LEU A 293 11.27 -21.32 15.51
N THR A 294 12.41 -21.27 16.19
CA THR A 294 13.40 -22.36 16.22
C THR A 294 13.63 -22.90 17.63
N GLU A 295 13.54 -22.06 18.65
CA GLU A 295 13.84 -22.45 20.04
C GLU A 295 13.04 -23.66 20.54
N PRO A 296 11.70 -23.74 20.34
CA PRO A 296 10.94 -24.90 20.79
C PRO A 296 11.31 -26.19 20.07
N TYR A 297 11.96 -26.10 18.91
CA TYR A 297 12.25 -27.20 17.99
C TYR A 297 13.75 -27.47 17.82
N ARG A 298 14.58 -26.92 18.69
CA ARG A 298 16.03 -26.98 18.63
C ARG A 298 16.57 -28.41 18.60
N LYS A 299 15.97 -29.32 19.39
CA LYS A 299 16.36 -30.73 19.44
C LYS A 299 16.13 -31.48 18.12
N ASP A 300 15.15 -31.04 17.35
CA ASP A 300 14.76 -31.64 16.08
C ASP A 300 15.46 -30.96 14.89
N HIS A 301 16.29 -29.93 15.14
CA HIS A 301 16.87 -29.07 14.10
C HIS A 301 15.81 -28.55 13.14
N ALA A 302 14.69 -28.09 13.67
CA ALA A 302 13.53 -27.66 12.90
C ALA A 302 13.13 -26.22 13.20
N GLY A 303 12.31 -25.64 12.33
CA GLY A 303 11.71 -24.32 12.52
C GLY A 303 10.24 -24.31 12.15
N GLU A 304 9.43 -23.57 12.88
CA GLU A 304 8.02 -23.32 12.55
C GLU A 304 7.86 -21.96 11.90
N ILE A 305 7.24 -21.93 10.72
CA ILE A 305 6.77 -20.71 10.09
C ILE A 305 5.43 -20.35 10.73
N THR A 306 5.38 -19.21 11.40
CA THR A 306 4.17 -18.72 12.06
C THR A 306 3.99 -17.22 11.84
N ALA A 307 2.83 -16.68 12.22
CA ALA A 307 2.47 -15.28 12.06
C ALA A 307 2.64 -14.74 10.63
N LEU A 308 2.54 -15.60 9.61
CA LEU A 308 2.57 -15.14 8.22
C LEU A 308 1.28 -14.38 7.92
N TYR A 309 1.42 -13.08 7.73
CA TYR A 309 0.32 -12.19 7.37
C TYR A 309 0.80 -11.08 6.44
N THR A 310 -0.01 -10.73 5.46
CA THR A 310 0.22 -9.61 4.54
C THR A 310 -1.04 -8.76 4.47
N LEU A 311 -0.86 -7.44 4.41
CA LEU A 311 -1.97 -6.52 4.18
C LEU A 311 -2.76 -6.95 2.94
N THR A 312 -4.07 -6.85 3.01
CA THR A 312 -4.98 -7.33 1.96
C THR A 312 -4.67 -6.75 0.58
N ARG A 313 -4.23 -5.48 0.52
CA ARG A 313 -3.80 -4.82 -0.72
C ARG A 313 -2.65 -5.56 -1.42
N PHE A 314 -1.76 -6.18 -0.67
CA PHE A 314 -0.58 -6.87 -1.18
C PHE A 314 -0.76 -8.39 -1.27
N GLN A 315 -1.96 -8.89 -0.99
CA GLN A 315 -2.27 -10.31 -1.15
C GLN A 315 -2.34 -10.66 -2.65
N GLY A 316 -1.62 -11.71 -3.04
CA GLY A 316 -1.47 -12.08 -4.45
C GLY A 316 -0.26 -11.46 -5.16
N GLU A 317 0.36 -10.42 -4.61
CA GLU A 317 1.47 -9.67 -5.23
C GLU A 317 2.87 -10.23 -4.92
N GLY A 318 2.93 -11.37 -4.27
CA GLY A 318 4.20 -12.06 -4.02
C GLY A 318 4.86 -11.75 -2.67
N VAL A 319 4.35 -10.79 -1.88
CA VAL A 319 4.92 -10.42 -0.57
C VAL A 319 5.09 -11.62 0.36
N ALA A 320 4.06 -12.46 0.49
CA ALA A 320 4.14 -13.68 1.29
C ALA A 320 5.20 -14.67 0.75
N ASN A 321 5.38 -14.72 -0.58
CA ASN A 321 6.40 -15.56 -1.21
C ASN A 321 7.81 -15.07 -0.88
N GLU A 322 8.05 -13.75 -0.92
CA GLU A 322 9.34 -13.17 -0.56
C GLU A 322 9.65 -13.38 0.93
N LEU A 323 8.66 -13.17 1.80
CA LEU A 323 8.79 -13.43 3.23
C LEU A 323 9.18 -14.89 3.51
N VAL A 324 8.47 -15.85 2.94
CA VAL A 324 8.78 -17.28 3.13
C VAL A 324 10.13 -17.65 2.48
N THR A 325 10.47 -17.05 1.34
CA THR A 325 11.78 -17.25 0.71
C THR A 325 12.91 -16.81 1.63
N GLU A 326 12.78 -15.66 2.30
CA GLU A 326 13.79 -15.18 3.24
C GLU A 326 13.88 -16.08 4.48
N VAL A 327 12.74 -16.52 5.01
CA VAL A 327 12.70 -17.52 6.09
C VAL A 327 13.42 -18.81 5.71
N LEU A 328 13.25 -19.29 4.47
CA LEU A 328 13.95 -20.50 4.00
C LEU A 328 15.47 -20.28 3.87
N LYS A 329 15.92 -19.08 3.49
CA LYS A 329 17.35 -18.73 3.49
C LYS A 329 17.91 -18.72 4.90
N GLU A 330 17.22 -18.07 5.84
CA GLU A 330 17.61 -18.02 7.24
C GLU A 330 17.65 -19.42 7.87
N ALA A 331 16.65 -20.25 7.59
CA ALA A 331 16.60 -21.62 8.07
C ALA A 331 17.82 -22.45 7.57
N ARG A 332 18.25 -22.25 6.32
CA ARG A 332 19.48 -22.87 5.78
C ARG A 332 20.73 -22.33 6.47
N ALA A 333 20.81 -21.01 6.68
CA ALA A 333 21.93 -20.39 7.40
C ALA A 333 22.07 -20.95 8.82
N ARG A 334 20.94 -21.20 9.50
CA ARG A 334 20.91 -21.85 10.82
C ARG A 334 21.10 -23.37 10.78
N ARG A 335 21.30 -23.96 9.61
CA ARG A 335 21.48 -25.39 9.40
C ARG A 335 20.32 -26.24 9.95
N LEU A 336 19.09 -25.75 9.79
CA LEU A 336 17.91 -26.53 10.13
C LEU A 336 17.74 -27.68 9.11
N ARG A 337 17.16 -28.79 9.56
CA ARG A 337 16.86 -29.95 8.70
C ARG A 337 15.59 -29.73 7.89
N TYR A 338 14.61 -29.07 8.50
CA TYR A 338 13.33 -28.74 7.84
C TYR A 338 12.66 -27.56 8.52
N VAL A 339 11.73 -26.97 7.80
CA VAL A 339 10.75 -26.03 8.33
C VAL A 339 9.35 -26.57 8.11
N PHE A 340 8.42 -26.17 8.98
CA PHE A 340 7.03 -26.56 8.86
C PHE A 340 6.09 -25.39 9.16
N ALA A 341 4.85 -25.50 8.67
CA ALA A 341 3.77 -24.57 8.95
C ALA A 341 2.47 -25.32 9.24
N CYS A 342 1.65 -24.81 10.12
CA CYS A 342 0.34 -25.37 10.44
C CYS A 342 -0.73 -24.32 10.18
N THR A 343 -1.78 -24.68 9.46
CA THR A 343 -2.91 -23.78 9.16
C THR A 343 -4.23 -24.53 9.14
N SER A 344 -5.31 -23.84 9.51
CA SER A 344 -6.69 -24.28 9.29
C SER A 344 -7.33 -23.63 8.05
N GLU A 345 -6.63 -22.67 7.42
CA GLU A 345 -7.10 -21.87 6.30
C GLU A 345 -6.74 -22.53 4.96
N GLU A 346 -7.74 -22.80 4.11
CA GLU A 346 -7.56 -23.44 2.82
C GLU A 346 -6.67 -22.61 1.87
N ARG A 347 -6.82 -21.29 1.91
CA ARG A 347 -6.00 -20.36 1.12
C ARG A 347 -4.52 -20.44 1.48
N ALA A 348 -4.20 -20.52 2.77
CA ALA A 348 -2.83 -20.69 3.24
C ALA A 348 -2.30 -22.08 2.90
N ALA A 349 -3.15 -23.12 2.92
CA ALA A 349 -2.77 -24.46 2.48
C ALA A 349 -2.32 -24.47 1.01
N HIS A 350 -3.14 -23.94 0.11
CA HIS A 350 -2.78 -23.81 -1.32
C HIS A 350 -1.53 -22.95 -1.55
N PHE A 351 -1.31 -21.92 -0.72
CA PHE A 351 -0.11 -21.11 -0.79
C PHE A 351 1.15 -21.94 -0.49
N PHE A 352 1.17 -22.72 0.59
CA PHE A 352 2.32 -23.56 0.93
C PHE A 352 2.56 -24.67 -0.11
N GLU A 353 1.53 -25.28 -0.68
CA GLU A 353 1.63 -26.25 -1.77
C GLU A 353 2.34 -25.65 -3.00
N ARG A 354 1.98 -24.43 -3.41
CA ARG A 354 2.65 -23.73 -4.52
C ARG A 354 4.12 -23.44 -4.23
N LEU A 355 4.50 -23.26 -2.98
CA LEU A 355 5.89 -23.08 -2.55
C LEU A 355 6.63 -24.41 -2.38
N LYS A 356 6.05 -25.52 -2.84
CA LYS A 356 6.64 -26.87 -2.79
C LYS A 356 6.81 -27.43 -1.37
N PHE A 357 6.05 -26.92 -0.42
CA PHE A 357 5.88 -27.63 0.85
C PHE A 357 5.01 -28.86 0.60
N ARG A 358 5.39 -29.98 1.17
CA ARG A 358 4.57 -31.19 1.14
C ARG A 358 3.63 -31.25 2.33
N LYS A 359 2.47 -31.84 2.17
CA LYS A 359 1.61 -32.21 3.31
C LYS A 359 2.35 -33.22 4.18
N ALA A 360 2.20 -33.09 5.49
CA ALA A 360 2.84 -33.92 6.50
C ALA A 360 1.86 -34.36 7.57
N ALA A 361 2.12 -35.53 8.16
CA ALA A 361 1.39 -35.97 9.34
C ALA A 361 1.95 -35.29 10.61
N PRO A 362 1.18 -35.23 11.71
CA PRO A 362 1.66 -34.68 12.98
C PRO A 362 2.94 -35.36 13.51
N SER A 363 3.14 -36.64 13.21
CA SER A 363 4.35 -37.41 13.58
C SER A 363 5.60 -37.05 12.77
N GLU A 364 5.45 -36.34 11.65
CA GLU A 364 6.56 -35.93 10.78
C GLU A 364 7.15 -34.57 11.13
N VAL A 365 6.59 -33.88 12.12
CA VAL A 365 7.10 -32.61 12.65
C VAL A 365 7.46 -32.78 14.13
N ALA A 366 8.22 -31.81 14.65
CA ALA A 366 8.76 -31.86 16.01
C ALA A 366 7.66 -32.18 17.06
N PRO A 367 7.84 -33.22 17.91
CA PRO A 367 6.84 -33.60 18.92
C PRO A 367 6.53 -32.48 19.92
N SER A 368 7.48 -31.59 20.15
CA SER A 368 7.31 -30.43 21.02
C SER A 368 6.22 -29.46 20.54
N LYS A 369 5.86 -29.47 19.25
CA LYS A 369 4.75 -28.69 18.69
C LYS A 369 3.41 -29.03 19.34
N TRP A 370 3.22 -30.31 19.65
CA TRP A 370 1.91 -30.82 20.08
C TRP A 370 1.70 -30.79 21.60
N ARG A 371 2.71 -30.30 22.35
CA ARG A 371 2.58 -30.21 23.81
C ARG A 371 1.47 -29.22 24.18
N GLY A 372 0.46 -29.71 24.91
CA GLY A 372 -0.67 -28.90 25.30
C GLY A 372 -1.72 -28.64 24.22
N TYR A 373 -1.59 -29.25 23.04
CA TYR A 373 -2.62 -29.17 22.01
C TYR A 373 -3.72 -30.20 22.23
N ASP A 374 -4.97 -29.76 22.08
CA ASP A 374 -6.13 -30.62 21.99
C ASP A 374 -6.06 -31.51 20.73
N PRO A 375 -6.19 -32.85 20.83
CA PRO A 375 -6.23 -33.74 19.68
C PRO A 375 -7.27 -33.40 18.63
N ALA A 376 -8.45 -32.89 19.03
CA ALA A 376 -9.50 -32.46 18.13
C ALA A 376 -9.08 -31.23 17.31
N ARG A 377 -8.24 -30.36 17.89
CA ARG A 377 -7.65 -29.23 17.19
C ARG A 377 -6.58 -29.65 16.20
N ILE A 378 -5.72 -30.61 16.58
CA ILE A 378 -4.68 -31.14 15.69
C ILE A 378 -5.30 -31.73 14.43
N ALA A 379 -6.41 -32.47 14.55
CA ALA A 379 -7.12 -33.10 13.44
C ALA A 379 -7.66 -32.09 12.40
N ARG A 380 -7.85 -30.83 12.80
CA ARG A 380 -8.33 -29.75 11.91
C ARG A 380 -7.23 -28.95 11.22
N LEU A 381 -5.96 -29.22 11.55
CA LEU A 381 -4.83 -28.51 10.98
C LEU A 381 -4.29 -29.22 9.74
N SER A 382 -4.06 -28.47 8.70
CA SER A 382 -3.21 -28.88 7.60
C SER A 382 -1.76 -28.55 7.97
N ILE A 383 -0.88 -29.54 7.90
CA ILE A 383 0.53 -29.43 8.23
C ILE A 383 1.32 -29.49 6.95
N PHE A 384 2.23 -28.55 6.78
CA PHE A 384 3.10 -28.42 5.61
C PHE A 384 4.56 -28.46 6.07
N ARG A 385 5.37 -29.23 5.37
CA ARG A 385 6.79 -29.41 5.67
C ARG A 385 7.64 -29.17 4.43
N TYR A 386 8.76 -28.48 4.62
CA TYR A 386 9.78 -28.25 3.62
C TYR A 386 11.13 -28.74 4.14
N ASP A 387 11.68 -29.78 3.51
CA ASP A 387 12.99 -30.34 3.88
C ASP A 387 14.10 -29.47 3.26
N LEU A 388 15.01 -28.99 4.10
CA LEU A 388 16.14 -28.16 3.74
C LEU A 388 17.33 -29.08 3.38
N ARG A 389 17.79 -28.96 2.15
CA ARG A 389 18.96 -29.71 1.67
C ARG A 389 20.22 -28.87 1.81
#